data_ed7c8324ad18ba2dba6552e082cd63c1
#
_entry.id   ed7c8324ad18ba2dba6552e082cd63c1
#
_cell.length_a   1.000
_cell.length_b   1.000
_cell.length_c   1.000
_cell.angle_alpha   90.00
_cell.angle_beta   90.00
_cell.angle_gamma   90.00
#
_symmetry.space_group_name_H-M   'P 1'
#
loop_
_entity.id
_entity.type
_entity.pdbx_description
1 polymer ?
#
loop_
_entity_poly.entity_id
_entity_poly.type
_entity_poly.pdbx_seq_one_letter_code
_entity_poly.pdbx_strand_id
1 'polypeptide(L)'
;AQERASRAMRELYKHHKGSNTLMSFVLNTKSMDELISGMKYLDQVKDANVGALTELSELQTELEAKKTELKSAKVQAEAERDSAAEALTQAQKLREAAQAQADAEAEAELAALQQASQNMGGGAVATPNNGVVNWDVDQASFVAEWAPRIDAYLAGSPLEGQGATFANAAWKYGVDPRFSPAISNTESSKGRHCFRPHNAWGWGNASWSSWEEAIDAHVSGLARGYGYTISVAGAKKYCPPNWFNWYNNTLSEMNRI
;
A
#
# COMPACT_ATOMS: atom_id res chain seq x y z
N ALA A 1 7.70 -15.95 37.68
CA ALA A 1 6.71 -16.63 38.57
C ALA A 1 6.95 -18.13 38.60
N GLN A 2 7.01 -18.83 37.47
CA GLN A 2 7.15 -20.29 37.37
C GLN A 2 8.42 -20.85 38.04
N GLU A 3 9.56 -20.15 37.91
CA GLU A 3 10.80 -20.53 38.59
C GLU A 3 10.73 -20.35 40.11
N ARG A 4 10.06 -19.30 40.59
CA ARG A 4 9.84 -19.06 42.02
C ARG A 4 8.94 -20.11 42.62
N ALA A 5 7.82 -20.43 41.94
CA ALA A 5 6.89 -21.50 42.36
C ALA A 5 7.57 -22.87 42.37
N SER A 6 8.38 -23.19 41.33
CA SER A 6 9.14 -24.45 41.28
C SER A 6 10.22 -24.55 42.34
N ARG A 7 10.80 -23.44 42.75
CA ARG A 7 11.80 -23.39 43.82
C ARG A 7 11.14 -23.57 45.20
N ALA A 8 10.02 -22.86 45.40
CA ALA A 8 9.22 -23.00 46.63
C ALA A 8 8.63 -24.42 46.77
N MET A 9 8.12 -25.03 45.71
CA MET A 9 7.66 -26.42 45.71
C MET A 9 8.80 -27.43 46.00
N ARG A 10 9.99 -27.20 45.43
CA ARG A 10 11.17 -28.06 45.72
C ARG A 10 11.60 -27.97 47.19
N GLU A 11 11.58 -26.80 47.78
CA GLU A 11 11.90 -26.63 49.17
C GLU A 11 10.81 -27.26 50.09
N LEU A 12 9.54 -27.05 49.80
CA LEU A 12 8.45 -27.73 50.51
C LEU A 12 8.55 -29.27 50.38
N TYR A 13 8.87 -29.81 49.19
CA TYR A 13 9.04 -31.23 48.99
C TYR A 13 10.27 -31.82 49.74
N LYS A 14 11.36 -31.09 49.79
CA LYS A 14 12.56 -31.52 50.57
C LYS A 14 12.21 -31.61 52.08
N HIS A 15 11.38 -30.70 52.57
CA HIS A 15 10.96 -30.70 53.97
C HIS A 15 9.79 -31.65 54.25
N HIS A 16 9.03 -32.09 53.25
CA HIS A 16 7.89 -32.98 53.43
C HIS A 16 8.23 -34.49 53.42
N LYS A 17 9.49 -34.85 53.21
CA LYS A 17 9.94 -36.26 53.22
C LYS A 17 10.10 -36.86 54.62
N GLY A 18 9.76 -36.10 55.65
CA GLY A 18 9.69 -36.62 57.04
C GLY A 18 8.30 -36.30 57.62
N SER A 19 7.54 -37.34 57.94
CA SER A 19 6.28 -37.29 58.67
C SER A 19 6.35 -36.31 59.84
N ASN A 20 5.41 -35.30 59.88
CA ASN A 20 5.22 -34.36 60.97
C ASN A 20 6.20 -33.16 61.04
N THR A 21 6.40 -32.42 59.94
CA THR A 21 7.31 -31.26 59.92
C THR A 21 6.94 -30.20 60.93
N LEU A 22 5.67 -29.87 61.14
CA LEU A 22 5.20 -28.92 62.18
C LEU A 22 5.41 -29.50 63.57
N MET A 23 5.09 -30.79 63.82
CA MET A 23 5.29 -31.43 65.09
C MET A 23 6.77 -31.61 65.43
N SER A 24 7.63 -31.95 64.45
CA SER A 24 9.08 -32.03 64.60
C SER A 24 9.70 -30.64 64.89
N PHE A 25 9.17 -29.58 64.23
CA PHE A 25 9.60 -28.22 64.51
C PHE A 25 9.23 -27.77 65.92
N VAL A 26 7.98 -28.01 66.37
CA VAL A 26 7.53 -27.69 67.73
C VAL A 26 8.30 -28.45 68.78
N LEU A 27 8.60 -29.75 68.56
CA LEU A 27 9.36 -30.61 69.49
C LEU A 27 10.87 -30.33 69.54
N ASN A 28 11.44 -29.70 68.52
CA ASN A 28 12.87 -29.32 68.46
C ASN A 28 13.19 -27.90 68.89
N THR A 29 12.21 -27.02 69.11
CA THR A 29 12.42 -25.66 69.58
C THR A 29 12.86 -25.63 71.03
N LYS A 30 13.93 -24.86 71.32
CA LYS A 30 14.55 -24.78 72.64
C LYS A 30 13.99 -23.61 73.47
N SER A 31 13.21 -22.71 72.91
CA SER A 31 12.57 -21.59 73.57
C SER A 31 11.28 -21.18 72.93
N MET A 32 10.39 -20.48 73.67
CA MET A 32 9.16 -19.91 73.14
C MET A 32 9.42 -18.83 72.05
N ASP A 33 10.49 -18.07 72.14
CA ASP A 33 10.85 -17.06 71.17
C ASP A 33 11.27 -17.68 69.81
N GLU A 34 11.95 -18.82 69.85
CA GLU A 34 12.31 -19.61 68.68
C GLU A 34 11.08 -20.19 68.00
N LEU A 35 10.10 -20.68 68.78
CA LEU A 35 8.85 -21.17 68.30
C LEU A 35 8.04 -20.06 67.59
N ILE A 36 7.90 -18.89 68.22
CA ILE A 36 7.16 -17.75 67.69
C ILE A 36 7.81 -17.25 66.42
N SER A 37 9.14 -17.15 66.35
CA SER A 37 9.89 -16.72 65.20
C SER A 37 9.76 -17.70 64.03
N GLY A 38 9.79 -18.99 64.29
CA GLY A 38 9.58 -20.02 63.30
C GLY A 38 8.13 -20.07 62.74
N MET A 39 7.13 -19.87 63.61
CA MET A 39 5.76 -19.74 63.13
C MET A 39 5.55 -18.51 62.24
N LYS A 40 6.11 -17.37 62.58
CA LYS A 40 6.06 -16.17 61.73
C LYS A 40 6.76 -16.40 60.39
N TYR A 41 7.88 -17.12 60.33
CA TYR A 41 8.58 -17.48 59.12
C TYR A 41 7.71 -18.40 58.25
N LEU A 42 7.07 -19.40 58.85
CA LEU A 42 6.16 -20.32 58.12
C LEU A 42 4.95 -19.57 57.56
N ASP A 43 4.38 -18.63 58.28
CA ASP A 43 3.26 -17.78 57.78
C ASP A 43 3.75 -16.92 56.61
N GLN A 44 4.91 -16.29 56.69
CA GLN A 44 5.49 -15.52 55.55
C GLN A 44 5.72 -16.39 54.30
N VAL A 45 6.25 -17.60 54.50
CA VAL A 45 6.46 -18.56 53.38
C VAL A 45 5.13 -19.01 52.78
N LYS A 46 4.13 -19.27 53.61
CA LYS A 46 2.77 -19.62 53.15
C LYS A 46 2.13 -18.48 52.38
N ASP A 47 2.18 -17.26 52.87
CA ASP A 47 1.62 -16.09 52.23
C ASP A 47 2.32 -15.79 50.90
N ALA A 48 3.65 -15.90 50.85
CA ALA A 48 4.43 -15.76 49.62
C ALA A 48 4.09 -16.85 48.58
N ASN A 49 3.88 -18.10 49.01
CA ASN A 49 3.49 -19.21 48.13
C ASN A 49 2.06 -19.03 47.62
N VAL A 50 1.11 -18.61 48.47
CA VAL A 50 -0.28 -18.32 48.07
C VAL A 50 -0.29 -17.16 47.05
N GLY A 51 0.47 -16.09 47.31
CA GLY A 51 0.63 -14.97 46.38
C GLY A 51 1.21 -15.40 45.01
N ALA A 52 2.25 -16.24 45.01
CA ALA A 52 2.84 -16.76 43.79
C ALA A 52 1.89 -17.69 42.99
N LEU A 53 1.07 -18.48 43.67
CA LEU A 53 0.06 -19.31 43.03
C LEU A 53 -1.07 -18.48 42.43
N THR A 54 -1.49 -17.43 43.12
CA THR A 54 -2.52 -16.50 42.61
C THR A 54 -2.00 -15.80 41.35
N GLU A 55 -0.78 -15.23 41.40
CA GLU A 55 -0.13 -14.61 40.24
C GLU A 55 0.00 -15.57 39.06
N LEU A 56 0.38 -16.82 39.32
CA LEU A 56 0.45 -17.85 38.28
C LEU A 56 -0.90 -18.11 37.63
N SER A 57 -1.96 -18.20 38.42
CA SER A 57 -3.32 -18.42 37.93
C SER A 57 -3.82 -17.25 37.10
N GLU A 58 -3.54 -16.02 37.51
CA GLU A 58 -3.87 -14.80 36.76
C GLU A 58 -3.14 -14.76 35.43
N LEU A 59 -1.82 -15.02 35.43
CA LEU A 59 -1.01 -15.09 34.21
C LEU A 59 -1.46 -16.19 33.25
N GLN A 60 -1.88 -17.34 33.77
CA GLN A 60 -2.45 -18.41 32.94
C GLN A 60 -3.75 -17.96 32.27
N THR A 61 -4.62 -17.29 33.00
CA THR A 61 -5.88 -16.77 32.48
C THR A 61 -5.62 -15.69 31.39
N GLU A 62 -4.70 -14.78 31.65
CA GLU A 62 -4.28 -13.76 30.67
C GLU A 62 -3.68 -14.39 29.42
N LEU A 63 -2.84 -15.41 29.58
CA LEU A 63 -2.23 -16.12 28.44
C LEU A 63 -3.30 -16.79 27.56
N GLU A 64 -4.29 -17.45 28.15
CA GLU A 64 -5.36 -18.10 27.36
C GLU A 64 -6.27 -17.06 26.68
N ALA A 65 -6.54 -15.91 27.32
CA ALA A 65 -7.25 -14.81 26.70
C ALA A 65 -6.48 -14.25 25.51
N LYS A 66 -5.17 -14.00 25.66
CA LYS A 66 -4.32 -13.51 24.58
C LYS A 66 -4.15 -14.51 23.43
N LYS A 67 -4.09 -15.80 23.72
CA LYS A 67 -4.08 -16.84 22.66
C LYS A 67 -5.37 -16.84 21.85
N THR A 68 -6.51 -16.64 22.51
CA THR A 68 -7.81 -16.61 21.85
C THR A 68 -7.92 -15.36 20.97
N GLU A 69 -7.51 -14.19 21.48
CA GLU A 69 -7.45 -12.93 20.75
C GLU A 69 -6.55 -13.05 19.52
N LEU A 70 -5.34 -13.57 19.70
CA LEU A 70 -4.38 -13.78 18.60
C LEU A 70 -4.94 -14.73 17.52
N LYS A 71 -5.62 -15.80 17.93
CA LYS A 71 -6.24 -16.75 17.00
C LYS A 71 -7.35 -16.08 16.18
N SER A 72 -8.20 -15.28 16.81
CA SER A 72 -9.25 -14.53 16.10
C SER A 72 -8.68 -13.48 15.16
N ALA A 73 -7.68 -12.71 15.60
CA ALA A 73 -6.99 -11.71 14.78
C ALA A 73 -6.29 -12.35 13.57
N LYS A 74 -5.69 -13.53 13.74
CA LYS A 74 -5.07 -14.27 12.64
C LYS A 74 -6.11 -14.69 11.58
N VAL A 75 -7.24 -15.25 12.02
CA VAL A 75 -8.33 -15.67 11.10
C VAL A 75 -8.87 -14.45 10.34
N GLN A 76 -9.05 -13.32 11.03
CA GLN A 76 -9.52 -12.10 10.40
C GLN A 76 -8.52 -11.56 9.38
N ALA A 77 -7.24 -11.51 9.72
CA ALA A 77 -6.18 -11.06 8.81
C ALA A 77 -6.05 -11.97 7.56
N GLU A 78 -6.20 -13.29 7.73
CA GLU A 78 -6.23 -14.24 6.61
C GLU A 78 -7.43 -13.98 5.70
N ALA A 79 -8.63 -13.75 6.24
CA ALA A 79 -9.82 -13.45 5.47
C ALA A 79 -9.72 -12.10 4.72
N GLU A 80 -9.17 -11.07 5.37
CA GLU A 80 -8.92 -9.77 4.75
C GLU A 80 -7.90 -9.87 3.61
N ARG A 81 -6.83 -10.64 3.79
CA ARG A 81 -5.83 -10.90 2.76
C ARG A 81 -6.44 -11.62 1.55
N ASP A 82 -7.24 -12.64 1.78
CA ASP A 82 -7.86 -13.42 0.72
C ASP A 82 -8.89 -12.58 -0.05
N SER A 83 -9.69 -11.77 0.64
CA SER A 83 -10.59 -10.78 0.02
C SER A 83 -9.85 -9.74 -0.80
N ALA A 84 -8.72 -9.23 -0.31
CA ALA A 84 -7.88 -8.28 -1.04
C ALA A 84 -7.26 -8.91 -2.31
N ALA A 85 -6.85 -10.18 -2.23
CA ALA A 85 -6.31 -10.93 -3.37
C ALA A 85 -7.38 -11.15 -4.46
N GLU A 86 -8.62 -11.48 -4.05
CA GLU A 86 -9.74 -11.60 -4.98
C GLU A 86 -10.09 -10.27 -5.65
N ALA A 87 -10.15 -9.19 -4.88
CA ALA A 87 -10.41 -7.85 -5.39
C ALA A 87 -9.32 -7.39 -6.38
N LEU A 88 -8.05 -7.69 -6.09
CA LEU A 88 -6.92 -7.41 -6.99
C LEU A 88 -7.08 -8.18 -8.32
N THR A 89 -7.40 -9.47 -8.24
CA THR A 89 -7.61 -10.31 -9.43
C THR A 89 -8.76 -9.80 -10.30
N GLN A 90 -9.87 -9.38 -9.67
CA GLN A 90 -10.99 -8.78 -10.39
C GLN A 90 -10.62 -7.45 -11.05
N ALA A 91 -9.88 -6.59 -10.33
CA ALA A 91 -9.41 -5.33 -10.85
C ALA A 91 -8.46 -5.51 -12.05
N GLN A 92 -7.57 -6.50 -11.98
CA GLN A 92 -6.68 -6.85 -13.09
C GLN A 92 -7.46 -7.30 -14.32
N LYS A 93 -8.43 -8.21 -14.17
CA LYS A 93 -9.29 -8.66 -15.29
C LYS A 93 -10.09 -7.53 -15.94
N LEU A 94 -10.64 -6.62 -15.12
CA LEU A 94 -11.36 -5.46 -15.64
C LEU A 94 -10.41 -4.51 -16.39
N ARG A 95 -9.19 -4.34 -15.89
CA ARG A 95 -8.17 -3.53 -16.56
C ARG A 95 -7.73 -4.14 -17.89
N GLU A 96 -7.47 -5.45 -17.93
CA GLU A 96 -7.14 -6.16 -19.17
C GLU A 96 -8.26 -6.04 -20.22
N ALA A 97 -9.51 -6.22 -19.81
CA ALA A 97 -10.66 -6.07 -20.71
C ALA A 97 -10.80 -4.63 -21.23
N ALA A 98 -10.63 -3.64 -20.37
CA ALA A 98 -10.67 -2.23 -20.76
C ALA A 98 -9.49 -1.85 -21.67
N GLN A 99 -8.30 -2.37 -21.41
CA GLN A 99 -7.12 -2.16 -22.26
C GLN A 99 -7.31 -2.79 -23.63
N ALA A 100 -7.74 -4.05 -23.70
CA ALA A 100 -8.01 -4.73 -24.97
C ALA A 100 -9.08 -4.01 -25.81
N GLN A 101 -10.10 -3.46 -25.16
CA GLN A 101 -11.12 -2.66 -25.84
C GLN A 101 -10.53 -1.34 -26.35
N ALA A 102 -9.74 -0.65 -25.55
CA ALA A 102 -9.07 0.60 -25.94
C ALA A 102 -8.08 0.39 -27.09
N ASP A 103 -7.33 -0.73 -27.08
CA ASP A 103 -6.40 -1.08 -28.14
C ASP A 103 -7.14 -1.39 -29.46
N ALA A 104 -8.25 -2.12 -29.42
CA ALA A 104 -9.09 -2.41 -30.59
C ALA A 104 -9.74 -1.13 -31.15
N GLU A 105 -10.20 -0.22 -30.30
CA GLU A 105 -10.70 1.09 -30.73
C GLU A 105 -9.60 1.96 -31.33
N ALA A 106 -8.39 1.95 -30.76
CA ALA A 106 -7.23 2.68 -31.26
C ALA A 106 -6.77 2.16 -32.64
N GLU A 107 -6.76 0.84 -32.84
CA GLU A 107 -6.45 0.23 -34.16
C GLU A 107 -7.49 0.60 -35.21
N ALA A 108 -8.77 0.53 -34.88
CA ALA A 108 -9.87 0.92 -35.79
C ALA A 108 -9.80 2.41 -36.15
N GLU A 109 -9.50 3.27 -35.18
CA GLU A 109 -9.34 4.71 -35.42
C GLU A 109 -8.07 5.05 -36.19
N LEU A 110 -6.96 4.33 -35.94
CA LEU A 110 -5.72 4.49 -36.70
C LEU A 110 -5.93 4.11 -38.18
N ALA A 111 -6.66 3.02 -38.45
CA ALA A 111 -7.04 2.62 -39.79
C ALA A 111 -7.93 3.71 -40.48
N ALA A 112 -8.88 4.27 -39.75
CA ALA A 112 -9.73 5.37 -40.26
C ALA A 112 -8.93 6.65 -40.52
N LEU A 113 -7.96 6.98 -39.66
CA LEU A 113 -7.05 8.11 -39.84
C LEU A 113 -6.11 7.94 -41.03
N GLN A 114 -5.58 6.73 -41.22
CA GLN A 114 -4.72 6.41 -42.40
C GLN A 114 -5.52 6.56 -43.70
N GLN A 115 -6.79 6.10 -43.73
CA GLN A 115 -7.64 6.32 -44.89
C GLN A 115 -7.97 7.81 -45.11
N ALA A 116 -8.23 8.57 -44.03
CA ALA A 116 -8.50 10.00 -44.13
C ALA A 116 -7.23 10.79 -44.55
N SER A 117 -6.05 10.41 -44.09
CA SER A 117 -4.76 11.00 -44.49
C SER A 117 -4.47 10.77 -45.97
N GLN A 118 -4.75 9.56 -46.50
CA GLN A 118 -4.61 9.25 -47.93
C GLN A 118 -5.53 10.12 -48.79
N ASN A 119 -6.73 10.42 -48.31
CA ASN A 119 -7.71 11.27 -48.97
C ASN A 119 -7.44 12.78 -48.86
N MET A 120 -6.58 13.23 -47.94
CA MET A 120 -6.30 14.65 -47.67
C MET A 120 -4.88 15.10 -48.03
N GLY A 121 -4.10 14.27 -48.72
CA GLY A 121 -2.77 14.69 -49.25
C GLY A 121 -1.58 14.50 -48.30
N GLY A 122 -1.64 13.54 -47.39
CA GLY A 122 -0.45 12.92 -46.81
C GLY A 122 0.28 13.70 -45.73
N GLY A 123 -0.31 13.84 -44.54
CA GLY A 123 0.45 14.13 -43.33
C GLY A 123 0.86 12.83 -42.63
N ALA A 124 2.11 12.75 -42.12
CA ALA A 124 2.54 11.59 -41.34
C ALA A 124 1.73 11.48 -40.06
N VAL A 125 1.06 10.32 -39.86
CA VAL A 125 0.39 9.99 -38.62
C VAL A 125 1.40 9.33 -37.66
N ALA A 126 1.56 9.85 -36.47
CA ALA A 126 2.42 9.23 -35.45
C ALA A 126 1.87 7.82 -35.13
N THR A 127 2.72 6.82 -35.19
CA THR A 127 2.36 5.47 -34.76
C THR A 127 2.67 5.31 -33.27
N PRO A 128 1.76 4.67 -32.51
CA PRO A 128 2.06 4.33 -31.13
C PRO A 128 3.30 3.44 -31.07
N ASN A 129 4.33 3.88 -30.36
CA ASN A 129 5.38 2.98 -29.94
C ASN A 129 4.83 2.26 -28.70
N ASN A 130 4.22 1.11 -28.92
CA ASN A 130 3.64 0.29 -27.85
C ASN A 130 4.77 -0.33 -27.02
N GLY A 131 5.45 0.50 -26.23
CA GLY A 131 6.06 0.02 -25.01
C GLY A 131 4.93 -0.49 -24.13
N VAL A 132 4.72 -1.80 -24.16
CA VAL A 132 3.66 -2.45 -23.38
C VAL A 132 3.92 -2.13 -21.92
N VAL A 133 2.99 -1.39 -21.30
CA VAL A 133 3.01 -1.14 -19.85
C VAL A 133 2.78 -2.47 -19.17
N ASN A 134 3.76 -2.95 -18.42
CA ASN A 134 3.63 -4.19 -17.66
C ASN A 134 2.82 -3.92 -16.38
N TRP A 135 1.59 -4.39 -16.34
CA TRP A 135 0.70 -4.30 -15.20
C TRP A 135 0.75 -5.52 -14.28
N ASP A 136 1.48 -6.59 -14.65
CA ASP A 136 1.60 -7.84 -13.90
C ASP A 136 2.71 -7.80 -12.82
N VAL A 137 3.17 -6.61 -12.46
CA VAL A 137 4.16 -6.37 -11.42
C VAL A 137 3.47 -5.72 -10.20
N ASP A 138 4.14 -5.72 -9.05
CA ASP A 138 3.67 -4.96 -7.90
C ASP A 138 3.91 -3.44 -8.08
N GLN A 139 3.24 -2.62 -7.26
CA GLN A 139 3.34 -1.16 -7.34
C GLN A 139 4.78 -0.67 -7.19
N ALA A 140 5.58 -1.26 -6.30
CA ALA A 140 6.95 -0.82 -6.05
C ALA A 140 7.82 -1.05 -7.28
N SER A 141 7.70 -2.21 -7.92
CA SER A 141 8.39 -2.56 -9.18
C SER A 141 7.95 -1.66 -10.33
N PHE A 142 6.64 -1.38 -10.45
CA PHE A 142 6.10 -0.46 -11.44
C PHE A 142 6.68 0.95 -11.28
N VAL A 143 6.66 1.48 -10.05
CA VAL A 143 7.22 2.81 -9.77
C VAL A 143 8.73 2.85 -9.98
N ALA A 144 9.45 1.80 -9.62
CA ALA A 144 10.89 1.71 -9.86
C ALA A 144 11.27 1.73 -11.36
N GLU A 145 10.40 1.17 -12.20
CA GLU A 145 10.59 1.22 -13.66
C GLU A 145 10.25 2.61 -14.24
N TRP A 146 9.08 3.15 -13.90
CA TRP A 146 8.55 4.32 -14.61
C TRP A 146 9.01 5.66 -14.04
N ALA A 147 9.26 5.76 -12.72
CA ALA A 147 9.66 7.03 -12.11
C ALA A 147 10.94 7.63 -12.73
N PRO A 148 12.04 6.89 -12.91
CA PRO A 148 13.24 7.45 -13.50
C PRO A 148 13.07 7.85 -14.97
N ARG A 149 12.23 7.15 -15.76
CA ARG A 149 11.92 7.51 -17.16
C ARG A 149 11.17 8.83 -17.22
N ILE A 150 10.14 8.98 -16.37
CA ILE A 150 9.35 10.20 -16.28
C ILE A 150 10.21 11.35 -15.76
N ASP A 151 11.06 11.15 -14.75
CA ASP A 151 11.97 12.18 -14.26
C ASP A 151 12.97 12.63 -15.32
N ALA A 152 13.54 11.71 -16.08
CA ALA A 152 14.41 12.03 -17.21
C ALA A 152 13.68 12.88 -18.27
N TYR A 153 12.43 12.54 -18.56
CA TYR A 153 11.58 13.31 -19.48
C TYR A 153 11.24 14.72 -18.95
N LEU A 154 11.01 14.85 -17.66
CA LEU A 154 10.62 16.10 -16.98
C LEU A 154 11.81 16.99 -16.60
N ALA A 155 13.04 16.52 -16.76
CA ALA A 155 14.24 17.24 -16.34
C ALA A 155 14.27 18.67 -16.85
N GLY A 156 14.71 19.62 -16.02
CA GLY A 156 14.77 21.04 -16.29
C GLY A 156 13.40 21.73 -16.40
N SER A 157 12.31 21.11 -15.97
CA SER A 157 10.95 21.71 -15.96
C SER A 157 10.45 21.93 -14.53
N PRO A 158 9.37 22.69 -14.34
CA PRO A 158 8.70 22.81 -13.02
C PRO A 158 8.18 21.48 -12.45
N LEU A 159 7.98 20.48 -13.30
CA LEU A 159 7.56 19.12 -12.90
C LEU A 159 8.76 18.16 -12.66
N GLU A 160 9.99 18.66 -12.69
CA GLU A 160 11.18 17.87 -12.36
C GLU A 160 11.08 17.23 -10.97
N GLY A 161 11.44 15.96 -10.85
CA GLY A 161 11.38 15.20 -9.60
C GLY A 161 10.00 14.62 -9.27
N GLN A 162 8.98 14.80 -10.12
CA GLN A 162 7.64 14.26 -9.92
C GLN A 162 7.41 12.88 -10.53
N GLY A 163 8.46 12.21 -11.02
CA GLY A 163 8.35 10.92 -11.68
C GLY A 163 7.69 9.85 -10.82
N ALA A 164 8.06 9.76 -9.54
CA ALA A 164 7.43 8.83 -8.61
C ALA A 164 5.95 9.17 -8.35
N THR A 165 5.59 10.46 -8.29
CA THR A 165 4.20 10.91 -8.13
C THR A 165 3.35 10.48 -9.32
N PHE A 166 3.83 10.71 -10.55
CA PHE A 166 3.15 10.26 -11.76
C PHE A 166 3.00 8.75 -11.83
N ALA A 167 4.07 7.99 -11.54
CA ALA A 167 4.05 6.54 -11.58
C ALA A 167 3.08 5.94 -10.55
N ASN A 168 3.04 6.48 -9.32
CA ASN A 168 2.10 6.07 -8.29
C ASN A 168 0.64 6.37 -8.69
N ALA A 169 0.37 7.56 -9.23
CA ALA A 169 -0.96 7.92 -9.71
C ALA A 169 -1.38 7.04 -10.89
N ALA A 170 -0.48 6.78 -11.83
CA ALA A 170 -0.71 5.89 -12.96
C ALA A 170 -1.08 4.47 -12.50
N TRP A 171 -0.32 3.91 -11.56
CA TRP A 171 -0.63 2.63 -10.93
C TRP A 171 -1.99 2.62 -10.25
N LYS A 172 -2.24 3.61 -9.40
CA LYS A 172 -3.48 3.76 -8.62
C LYS A 172 -4.73 3.78 -9.48
N TYR A 173 -4.68 4.47 -10.62
CA TYR A 173 -5.85 4.67 -11.50
C TYR A 173 -5.83 3.83 -12.76
N GLY A 174 -4.80 3.03 -12.99
CA GLY A 174 -4.65 2.17 -14.17
C GLY A 174 -4.37 2.91 -15.48
N VAL A 175 -3.89 4.14 -15.42
CA VAL A 175 -3.60 4.99 -16.58
C VAL A 175 -2.17 4.75 -17.05
N ASP A 176 -1.94 4.75 -18.37
CA ASP A 176 -0.60 4.69 -18.97
C ASP A 176 0.31 5.74 -18.31
N PRO A 177 1.44 5.36 -17.70
CA PRO A 177 2.31 6.25 -16.93
C PRO A 177 2.88 7.40 -17.76
N ARG A 178 2.90 7.26 -19.09
CA ARG A 178 3.39 8.27 -20.04
C ARG A 178 2.35 9.34 -20.36
N PHE A 179 1.05 9.01 -20.19
CA PHE A 179 -0.04 9.82 -20.75
C PHE A 179 -0.14 11.20 -20.09
N SER A 180 -0.24 11.27 -18.77
CA SER A 180 -0.34 12.55 -18.06
C SER A 180 0.92 13.43 -18.19
N PRO A 181 2.15 12.91 -18.06
CA PRO A 181 3.37 13.69 -18.34
C PRO A 181 3.41 14.26 -19.77
N ALA A 182 3.03 13.47 -20.78
CA ALA A 182 3.01 13.92 -22.17
C ALA A 182 1.99 15.05 -22.39
N ILE A 183 0.79 14.95 -21.82
CA ILE A 183 -0.20 16.03 -21.90
C ILE A 183 0.35 17.32 -21.27
N SER A 184 1.05 17.25 -20.14
CA SER A 184 1.63 18.43 -19.51
C SER A 184 2.60 19.16 -20.42
N ASN A 185 3.32 18.43 -21.29
CA ASN A 185 4.17 19.06 -22.30
C ASN A 185 3.34 19.76 -23.38
N THR A 186 2.33 19.08 -23.89
CA THR A 186 1.46 19.62 -24.96
C THR A 186 0.73 20.88 -24.52
N GLU A 187 0.26 20.93 -23.26
CA GLU A 187 -0.56 22.03 -22.76
C GLU A 187 0.24 23.19 -22.16
N SER A 188 1.37 22.93 -21.52
CA SER A 188 2.07 23.95 -20.73
C SER A 188 3.58 23.89 -20.78
N SER A 189 4.17 23.09 -21.69
CA SER A 189 5.61 22.82 -21.72
C SER A 189 6.12 22.32 -20.36
N LYS A 190 5.47 21.28 -19.84
CA LYS A 190 5.78 20.62 -18.56
C LYS A 190 5.66 21.59 -17.36
N GLY A 191 4.58 22.36 -17.34
CA GLY A 191 4.28 23.28 -16.24
C GLY A 191 4.96 24.66 -16.33
N ARG A 192 5.68 24.96 -17.41
CA ARG A 192 6.33 26.29 -17.58
C ARG A 192 5.33 27.41 -17.81
N HIS A 193 4.19 27.11 -18.42
CA HIS A 193 3.17 28.09 -18.84
C HIS A 193 1.79 27.72 -18.31
N CYS A 194 1.67 27.61 -16.98
CA CYS A 194 0.40 27.33 -16.34
C CYS A 194 -0.47 28.59 -16.22
N PHE A 195 -1.72 28.52 -16.70
CA PHE A 195 -2.69 29.57 -16.53
C PHE A 195 -3.22 29.67 -15.09
N ARG A 196 -3.23 28.56 -14.36
CA ARG A 196 -3.61 28.46 -12.94
C ARG A 196 -2.53 27.75 -12.15
N PRO A 197 -2.39 28.01 -10.84
CA PRO A 197 -1.40 27.34 -10.00
C PRO A 197 -1.46 25.82 -10.14
N HIS A 198 -0.32 25.19 -10.44
CA HIS A 198 -0.11 23.76 -10.63
C HIS A 198 -1.03 23.10 -11.69
N ASN A 199 -1.65 23.88 -12.58
CA ASN A 199 -2.47 23.35 -13.67
C ASN A 199 -1.65 23.24 -14.97
N ALA A 200 -0.89 22.18 -15.08
CA ALA A 200 -0.03 21.93 -16.23
C ALA A 200 -0.78 21.33 -17.45
N TRP A 201 -2.06 21.06 -17.33
CA TRP A 201 -2.83 20.27 -18.30
C TRP A 201 -4.00 21.02 -18.95
N GLY A 202 -4.10 22.33 -18.76
CA GLY A 202 -5.23 23.08 -19.29
C GLY A 202 -6.58 22.65 -18.71
N TRP A 203 -6.62 22.15 -17.49
CA TRP A 203 -7.83 21.57 -16.86
C TRP A 203 -8.81 22.63 -16.36
N GLY A 204 -9.30 23.41 -17.32
CA GLY A 204 -10.26 24.48 -17.05
C GLY A 204 -9.78 25.49 -16.01
N ASN A 205 -10.65 25.81 -15.05
CA ASN A 205 -10.34 26.76 -13.97
C ASN A 205 -9.73 26.10 -12.71
N ALA A 206 -9.39 24.83 -12.77
CA ALA A 206 -8.83 24.12 -11.64
C ALA A 206 -7.46 24.69 -11.24
N SER A 207 -7.19 24.71 -9.94
CA SER A 207 -5.90 25.04 -9.34
C SER A 207 -5.67 24.12 -8.14
N TRP A 208 -4.42 23.85 -7.85
CA TRP A 208 -4.03 22.98 -6.76
C TRP A 208 -2.94 23.61 -5.92
N SER A 209 -2.78 23.10 -4.69
CA SER A 209 -1.79 23.60 -3.73
C SER A 209 -0.39 23.06 -3.99
N SER A 210 -0.29 21.91 -4.65
CA SER A 210 0.98 21.24 -4.97
C SER A 210 0.91 20.47 -6.30
N TRP A 211 2.07 20.06 -6.82
CA TRP A 211 2.14 19.21 -8.00
C TRP A 211 1.58 17.81 -7.73
N GLU A 212 1.78 17.27 -6.54
CA GLU A 212 1.29 15.96 -6.13
C GLU A 212 -0.25 15.90 -6.16
N GLU A 213 -0.91 16.92 -5.61
CA GLU A 213 -2.36 17.05 -5.65
C GLU A 213 -2.87 17.19 -7.09
N ALA A 214 -2.21 18.00 -7.88
CA ALA A 214 -2.58 18.26 -9.26
C ALA A 214 -2.43 17.02 -10.14
N ILE A 215 -1.34 16.28 -9.97
CA ILE A 215 -1.06 15.02 -10.70
C ILE A 215 -2.10 13.96 -10.35
N ASP A 216 -2.38 13.72 -9.06
CA ASP A 216 -3.39 12.75 -8.62
C ASP A 216 -4.77 13.10 -9.19
N ALA A 217 -5.17 14.35 -9.11
CA ALA A 217 -6.44 14.84 -9.65
C ALA A 217 -6.53 14.67 -11.18
N HIS A 218 -5.47 15.02 -11.93
CA HIS A 218 -5.45 14.90 -13.37
C HIS A 218 -5.50 13.45 -13.83
N VAL A 219 -4.65 12.57 -13.28
CA VAL A 219 -4.62 11.13 -13.66
C VAL A 219 -5.94 10.45 -13.30
N SER A 220 -6.52 10.75 -12.13
CA SER A 220 -7.86 10.32 -11.75
C SER A 220 -8.93 10.79 -12.74
N GLY A 221 -8.83 12.03 -13.21
CA GLY A 221 -9.75 12.61 -14.20
C GLY A 221 -9.63 11.96 -15.58
N LEU A 222 -8.41 11.61 -16.01
CA LEU A 222 -8.19 10.85 -17.23
C LEU A 222 -8.89 9.51 -17.18
N ALA A 223 -8.67 8.71 -16.15
CA ALA A 223 -9.31 7.40 -15.97
C ALA A 223 -10.84 7.47 -16.02
N ARG A 224 -11.43 8.51 -15.42
CA ARG A 224 -12.89 8.68 -15.35
C ARG A 224 -13.52 9.20 -16.62
N GLY A 225 -12.79 9.89 -17.46
CA GLY A 225 -13.46 10.63 -18.52
C GLY A 225 -12.78 10.68 -19.89
N TYR A 226 -11.52 10.27 -20.01
CA TYR A 226 -10.75 10.40 -21.24
C TYR A 226 -10.09 9.09 -21.68
N GLY A 227 -10.16 8.06 -20.84
CA GLY A 227 -9.55 6.75 -21.07
C GLY A 227 -8.25 6.53 -20.30
N TYR A 228 -7.77 5.32 -20.38
CA TYR A 228 -6.57 4.87 -19.66
C TYR A 228 -5.26 5.13 -20.44
N THR A 229 -5.37 5.44 -21.70
CA THR A 229 -4.27 5.84 -22.58
C THR A 229 -4.79 6.81 -23.63
N ILE A 230 -3.89 7.32 -24.48
CA ILE A 230 -4.30 8.22 -25.56
C ILE A 230 -5.22 7.50 -26.56
N SER A 231 -6.27 8.17 -26.96
CA SER A 231 -7.20 7.72 -28.01
C SER A 231 -7.73 8.93 -28.80
N VAL A 232 -8.23 8.67 -30.03
CA VAL A 232 -8.83 9.73 -30.84
C VAL A 232 -10.10 10.26 -30.19
N ALA A 233 -10.89 9.39 -29.55
CA ALA A 233 -12.07 9.80 -28.77
C ALA A 233 -11.69 10.71 -27.61
N GLY A 234 -10.67 10.34 -26.85
CA GLY A 234 -10.11 11.16 -25.78
C GLY A 234 -9.60 12.51 -26.29
N ALA A 235 -8.85 12.52 -27.40
CA ALA A 235 -8.31 13.74 -28.00
C ALA A 235 -9.42 14.69 -28.48
N LYS A 236 -10.45 14.17 -29.15
CA LYS A 236 -11.63 14.97 -29.57
C LYS A 236 -12.38 15.59 -28.40
N LYS A 237 -12.40 14.91 -27.26
CA LYS A 237 -13.00 15.43 -26.03
C LYS A 237 -12.09 16.45 -25.32
N TYR A 238 -10.77 16.23 -25.35
CA TYR A 238 -9.79 17.08 -24.68
C TYR A 238 -9.61 18.42 -25.41
N CYS A 239 -9.40 18.36 -26.72
CA CYS A 239 -9.12 19.52 -27.57
C CYS A 239 -9.95 19.51 -28.85
N PRO A 240 -11.29 19.71 -28.79
CA PRO A 240 -12.21 19.52 -29.91
C PRO A 240 -11.81 20.22 -31.22
N PRO A 241 -11.34 21.49 -31.19
CA PRO A 241 -11.02 22.21 -32.45
C PRO A 241 -9.75 21.71 -33.11
N ASN A 242 -8.80 21.18 -32.34
CA ASN A 242 -7.45 20.83 -32.83
C ASN A 242 -7.01 19.42 -32.37
N TRP A 243 -7.99 18.52 -32.21
CA TRP A 243 -7.78 17.18 -31.66
C TRP A 243 -6.68 16.38 -32.40
N PHE A 244 -6.59 16.55 -33.72
CA PHE A 244 -5.62 15.79 -34.56
C PHE A 244 -4.17 16.18 -34.22
N ASN A 245 -3.85 17.47 -34.18
CA ASN A 245 -2.52 17.93 -33.80
C ASN A 245 -2.23 17.63 -32.34
N TRP A 246 -3.22 17.78 -31.46
CA TRP A 246 -3.10 17.46 -30.05
C TRP A 246 -2.78 15.98 -29.85
N TYR A 247 -3.50 15.08 -30.55
CA TYR A 247 -3.26 13.63 -30.53
C TYR A 247 -1.83 13.31 -30.96
N ASN A 248 -1.41 13.76 -32.14
CA ASN A 248 -0.08 13.49 -32.67
C ASN A 248 1.04 14.04 -31.79
N ASN A 249 0.89 15.26 -31.28
CA ASN A 249 1.86 15.86 -30.38
C ASN A 249 1.97 15.08 -29.06
N THR A 250 0.84 14.76 -28.43
CA THR A 250 0.80 14.03 -27.17
C THR A 250 1.36 12.62 -27.35
N LEU A 251 0.99 11.91 -28.41
CA LEU A 251 1.53 10.59 -28.70
C LEU A 251 3.03 10.63 -28.97
N SER A 252 3.51 11.63 -29.72
CA SER A 252 4.95 11.84 -29.93
C SER A 252 5.69 12.04 -28.60
N GLU A 253 5.12 12.79 -27.68
CA GLU A 253 5.72 13.01 -26.35
C GLU A 253 5.65 11.73 -25.48
N MET A 254 4.58 10.94 -25.56
CA MET A 254 4.52 9.63 -24.89
C MET A 254 5.63 8.67 -25.37
N ASN A 255 5.93 8.70 -26.67
CA ASN A 255 7.00 7.87 -27.27
C ASN A 255 8.43 8.30 -26.83
N ARG A 256 8.58 9.41 -26.12
CA ARG A 256 9.86 9.91 -25.58
C ARG A 256 10.10 9.48 -24.13
N ILE A 257 9.11 8.93 -23.48
CA ILE A 257 9.17 8.41 -22.11
C ILE A 257 9.38 6.91 -22.10
#